data_361e1d3f8fba064eee66cfcaf76d04a7
#
_entry.id   361e1d3f8fba064eee66cfcaf76d04a7
#
_cell.length_a   1.000
_cell.length_b   1.000
_cell.length_c   1.000
_cell.angle_alpha   90.00
_cell.angle_beta   90.00
_cell.angle_gamma   90.00
#
_symmetry.space_group_name_H-M   'P 1'
#
loop_
_entity.id
_entity.type
_entity.pdbx_description
1 polymer ?
#
loop_
_entity_poly.entity_id
_entity_poly.type
_entity_poly.pdbx_seq_one_letter_code
_entity_poly.pdbx_strand_id
1 'polypeptide(L)'
;MANILVCDDDKDIVEAISIYLEQEGYTIFKAYDGMEAINVLRSQPVDLLIIDIMMPKLDGIRATLKIREENPLPIIILSAKSEDADKILGLNVGADDYVTKPFNPLELVARVKSQLRRYTRLGAA
;
A
#
# COMPACT_ATOMS: atom_id res chain seq x y z
N MET A 1 12.39 7.70 10.47
CA MET A 1 11.71 7.71 9.16
C MET A 1 10.52 6.77 9.18
N ALA A 2 9.61 6.96 8.26
CA ALA A 2 8.40 6.14 8.21
C ALA A 2 8.68 4.70 7.80
N ASN A 3 7.84 3.80 8.27
CA ASN A 3 7.87 2.38 7.93
C ASN A 3 6.74 2.09 6.95
N ILE A 4 7.09 1.46 5.83
CA ILE A 4 6.13 1.19 4.75
C ILE A 4 6.06 -0.32 4.50
N LEU A 5 4.84 -0.84 4.43
CA LEU A 5 4.61 -2.22 4.03
C LEU A 5 4.25 -2.26 2.55
N VAL A 6 4.97 -3.07 1.78
CA VAL A 6 4.70 -3.29 0.36
C VAL A 6 4.20 -4.73 0.20
N CYS A 7 3.01 -4.88 -0.36
CA CYS A 7 2.35 -6.17 -0.52
C CYS A 7 1.95 -6.41 -1.97
N ASP A 8 2.53 -7.43 -2.59
CA ASP A 8 2.23 -7.85 -3.95
C ASP A 8 2.71 -9.29 -4.09
N ASP A 9 1.99 -10.13 -4.82
CA ASP A 9 2.42 -11.52 -5.04
C ASP A 9 3.57 -11.63 -6.04
N ASP A 10 3.82 -10.57 -6.81
CA ASP A 10 4.99 -10.48 -7.68
C ASP A 10 6.20 -9.96 -6.89
N LYS A 11 7.13 -10.87 -6.60
CA LYS A 11 8.31 -10.53 -5.80
C LYS A 11 9.20 -9.49 -6.46
N ASP A 12 9.25 -9.45 -7.78
CA ASP A 12 10.04 -8.47 -8.51
C ASP A 12 9.48 -7.06 -8.33
N ILE A 13 8.17 -6.94 -8.30
CA ILE A 13 7.51 -5.65 -8.04
C ILE A 13 7.80 -5.19 -6.61
N VAL A 14 7.68 -6.08 -5.64
CA VAL A 14 7.99 -5.75 -4.25
C VAL A 14 9.44 -5.26 -4.11
N GLU A 15 10.38 -5.96 -4.74
CA GLU A 15 11.78 -5.55 -4.71
C GLU A 15 12.01 -4.19 -5.37
N ALA A 16 11.41 -3.96 -6.55
CA ALA A 16 11.57 -2.71 -7.26
C ALA A 16 11.04 -1.53 -6.44
N ILE A 17 9.84 -1.66 -5.90
CA ILE A 17 9.26 -0.62 -5.06
C ILE A 17 10.12 -0.38 -3.82
N SER A 18 10.58 -1.45 -3.20
CA SER A 18 11.40 -1.36 -1.99
C SER A 18 12.68 -0.58 -2.24
N ILE A 19 13.36 -0.84 -3.36
CA ILE A 19 14.58 -0.13 -3.71
C ILE A 19 14.34 1.38 -3.81
N TYR A 20 13.30 1.79 -4.53
CA TYR A 20 13.00 3.23 -4.68
C TYR A 20 12.67 3.89 -3.36
N LEU A 21 11.89 3.23 -2.52
CA LEU A 21 11.48 3.81 -1.24
C LEU A 21 12.61 3.80 -0.21
N GLU A 22 13.46 2.78 -0.22
CA GLU A 22 14.62 2.74 0.65
C GLU A 22 15.61 3.86 0.33
N GLN A 23 15.74 4.23 -0.94
CA GLN A 23 16.55 5.38 -1.35
C GLN A 23 16.07 6.70 -0.75
N GLU A 24 14.78 6.77 -0.43
CA GLU A 24 14.20 7.96 0.23
C GLU A 24 14.34 7.92 1.75
N GLY A 25 14.93 6.87 2.29
CA GLY A 25 15.16 6.74 3.72
C GLY A 25 14.08 5.97 4.49
N TYR A 26 13.09 5.42 3.81
CA TYR A 26 12.04 4.64 4.46
C TYR A 26 12.50 3.24 4.82
N THR A 27 11.96 2.69 5.89
CA THR A 27 12.14 1.29 6.26
C THR A 27 11.01 0.48 5.61
N ILE A 28 11.34 -0.60 4.92
CA ILE A 28 10.37 -1.38 4.14
C ILE A 28 10.15 -2.75 4.75
N PHE A 29 8.88 -3.06 5.01
CA PHE A 29 8.42 -4.42 5.30
C PHE A 29 7.80 -4.98 4.03
N LYS A 30 7.89 -6.29 3.83
CA LYS A 30 7.43 -6.95 2.61
C LYS A 30 6.42 -8.03 2.94
N ALA A 31 5.40 -8.16 2.10
CA ALA A 31 4.42 -9.24 2.19
C ALA A 31 4.03 -9.66 0.77
N TYR A 32 3.67 -10.91 0.61
CA TYR A 32 3.42 -11.48 -0.72
C TYR A 32 1.99 -11.98 -0.88
N ASP A 33 1.17 -11.86 0.14
CA ASP A 33 -0.28 -12.08 0.07
C ASP A 33 -0.99 -11.27 1.17
N GLY A 34 -2.31 -11.25 1.12
CA GLY A 34 -3.11 -10.45 2.04
C GLY A 34 -2.99 -10.89 3.50
N MET A 35 -2.85 -12.19 3.74
CA MET A 35 -2.70 -12.68 5.11
C MET A 35 -1.37 -12.28 5.71
N GLU A 36 -0.30 -12.35 4.92
CA GLU A 36 1.02 -11.87 5.36
C GLU A 36 0.96 -10.39 5.70
N ALA A 37 0.30 -9.59 4.85
CA ALA A 37 0.16 -8.16 5.09
C ALA A 37 -0.55 -7.90 6.42
N ILE A 38 -1.66 -8.59 6.68
CA ILE A 38 -2.39 -8.43 7.94
C ILE A 38 -1.50 -8.79 9.13
N ASN A 39 -0.76 -9.89 9.03
CA ASN A 39 0.12 -10.33 10.11
C ASN A 39 1.23 -9.31 10.39
N VAL A 40 1.83 -8.74 9.34
CA VAL A 40 2.85 -7.70 9.52
C VAL A 40 2.26 -6.47 10.20
N LEU A 41 1.07 -6.04 9.76
CA LEU A 41 0.42 -4.86 10.36
C LEU A 41 0.07 -5.05 11.83
N ARG A 42 -0.22 -6.28 12.24
CA ARG A 42 -0.51 -6.58 13.64
C ARG A 42 0.74 -6.67 14.51
N SER A 43 1.90 -6.94 13.91
CA SER A 43 3.13 -7.21 14.66
C SER A 43 4.21 -6.14 14.52
N GLN A 44 4.11 -5.25 13.54
CA GLN A 44 5.13 -4.25 13.25
C GLN A 44 4.52 -2.85 13.15
N PRO A 45 5.30 -1.80 13.50
CA PRO A 45 4.82 -0.42 13.40
C PRO A 45 4.89 0.06 11.95
N VAL A 46 3.79 -0.03 11.22
CA VAL A 46 3.71 0.39 9.82
C VAL A 46 2.93 1.70 9.71
N ASP A 47 3.45 2.64 8.93
CA ASP A 47 2.88 3.97 8.76
C ASP A 47 2.11 4.13 7.45
N LEU A 48 2.34 3.26 6.47
CA LEU A 48 1.66 3.30 5.18
C LEU A 48 1.71 1.92 4.53
N LEU A 49 0.62 1.54 3.87
CA LEU A 49 0.52 0.28 3.13
C LEU A 49 0.39 0.54 1.65
N ILE A 50 1.19 -0.18 0.85
CA ILE A 50 1.03 -0.27 -0.60
C ILE A 50 0.63 -1.71 -0.89
N ILE A 51 -0.53 -1.92 -1.52
CA ILE A 51 -1.07 -3.27 -1.71
C ILE A 51 -1.66 -3.45 -3.11
N ASP A 52 -1.29 -4.57 -3.75
CA ASP A 52 -1.86 -4.95 -5.04
C ASP A 52 -3.30 -5.42 -4.85
N ILE A 53 -4.18 -4.99 -5.76
CA ILE A 53 -5.60 -5.33 -5.72
C ILE A 53 -5.87 -6.79 -6.12
N MET A 54 -5.03 -7.37 -6.97
CA MET A 54 -5.21 -8.72 -7.50
C MET A 54 -4.14 -9.68 -6.97
N MET A 55 -4.47 -10.42 -5.92
CA MET A 55 -3.57 -11.40 -5.32
C MET A 55 -4.29 -12.71 -5.02
N PRO A 56 -3.56 -13.84 -4.97
CA PRO A 56 -4.16 -15.10 -4.57
C PRO A 56 -4.52 -15.11 -3.08
N LYS A 57 -5.29 -16.10 -2.66
CA LYS A 57 -5.77 -16.31 -1.29
C LYS A 57 -6.69 -15.19 -0.84
N LEU A 58 -6.18 -14.18 -0.17
CA LEU A 58 -6.94 -12.99 0.21
C LEU A 58 -6.50 -11.86 -0.69
N ASP A 59 -7.39 -11.44 -1.61
CA ASP A 59 -7.07 -10.37 -2.56
C ASP A 59 -6.94 -9.01 -1.87
N GLY A 60 -6.38 -8.03 -2.61
CA GLY A 60 -6.10 -6.72 -2.05
C GLY A 60 -7.32 -5.96 -1.58
N ILE A 61 -8.49 -6.17 -2.21
CA ILE A 61 -9.73 -5.52 -1.82
C ILE A 61 -10.19 -6.06 -0.46
N ARG A 62 -10.25 -7.38 -0.32
CA ARG A 62 -10.67 -8.01 0.94
C ARG A 62 -9.69 -7.72 2.06
N ALA A 63 -8.39 -7.75 1.75
CA ALA A 63 -7.36 -7.41 2.73
C ALA A 63 -7.52 -5.96 3.19
N THR A 64 -7.78 -5.03 2.27
CA THR A 64 -7.98 -3.62 2.60
C THR A 64 -9.18 -3.42 3.52
N LEU A 65 -10.30 -4.08 3.22
CA LEU A 65 -11.48 -4.02 4.09
C LEU A 65 -11.15 -4.47 5.51
N LYS A 66 -10.47 -5.61 5.64
CA LYS A 66 -10.13 -6.17 6.93
C LYS A 66 -9.14 -5.29 7.70
N ILE A 67 -8.14 -4.79 7.00
CA ILE A 67 -7.13 -3.91 7.58
C ILE A 67 -7.77 -2.63 8.10
N ARG A 68 -8.70 -2.05 7.32
CA ARG A 68 -9.34 -0.79 7.70
C ARG A 68 -10.19 -0.92 8.95
N GLU A 69 -10.68 -2.10 9.28
CA GLU A 69 -11.39 -2.35 10.54
C GLU A 69 -10.48 -2.17 11.75
N GLU A 70 -9.19 -2.39 11.59
CA GLU A 70 -8.22 -2.41 12.69
C GLU A 70 -7.25 -1.23 12.69
N ASN A 71 -7.07 -0.56 11.53
CA ASN A 71 -5.96 0.36 11.38
C ASN A 71 -6.31 1.51 10.42
N PRO A 72 -6.15 2.77 10.88
CA PRO A 72 -6.48 3.94 10.07
C PRO A 72 -5.33 4.42 9.16
N LEU A 73 -4.24 3.66 9.03
CA LEU A 73 -3.08 4.08 8.23
C LEU A 73 -3.46 4.35 6.77
N PRO A 74 -2.71 5.23 6.07
CA PRO A 74 -2.96 5.45 4.65
C PRO A 74 -2.65 4.20 3.82
N ILE A 75 -3.51 3.94 2.84
CA ILE A 75 -3.41 2.78 1.95
C ILE A 75 -3.40 3.25 0.51
N ILE A 76 -2.36 2.85 -0.23
CA ILE A 76 -2.25 3.06 -1.68
C ILE A 76 -2.46 1.72 -2.36
N ILE A 77 -3.44 1.65 -3.26
CA ILE A 77 -3.71 0.44 -4.04
C ILE A 77 -2.91 0.46 -5.33
N LEU A 78 -2.30 -0.68 -5.67
CA LEU A 78 -1.70 -0.92 -6.98
C LEU A 78 -2.68 -1.72 -7.82
N SER A 79 -2.80 -1.39 -9.11
CA SER A 79 -3.63 -2.13 -10.03
C SER A 79 -2.97 -2.22 -11.40
N ALA A 80 -3.10 -3.38 -12.06
CA ALA A 80 -2.59 -3.58 -13.41
C ALA A 80 -3.44 -2.86 -14.46
N LYS A 81 -4.64 -2.39 -14.07
CA LYS A 81 -5.58 -1.76 -15.00
C LYS A 81 -6.00 -0.40 -14.50
N SER A 82 -6.08 0.54 -15.43
CA SER A 82 -6.56 1.89 -15.12
C SER A 82 -8.08 2.00 -15.35
N GLU A 83 -8.82 0.91 -15.20
CA GLU A 83 -10.25 0.92 -15.38
C GLU A 83 -10.94 1.62 -14.21
N ASP A 84 -11.93 2.45 -14.51
CA ASP A 84 -12.65 3.22 -13.51
C ASP A 84 -13.32 2.33 -12.47
N ALA A 85 -13.81 1.16 -12.87
CA ALA A 85 -14.43 0.21 -11.94
C ALA A 85 -13.47 -0.23 -10.84
N ASP A 86 -12.22 -0.53 -11.17
CA ASP A 86 -11.20 -0.94 -10.20
C ASP A 86 -10.84 0.22 -9.25
N LYS A 87 -10.74 1.44 -9.80
CA LYS A 87 -10.50 2.63 -9.00
C LYS A 87 -11.62 2.87 -7.99
N ILE A 88 -12.85 2.83 -8.46
CA ILE A 88 -14.02 3.06 -7.61
C ILE A 88 -14.08 2.01 -6.52
N LEU A 89 -13.87 0.75 -6.86
CA LEU A 89 -13.88 -0.34 -5.88
C LEU A 89 -12.80 -0.15 -4.83
N GLY A 90 -11.58 0.16 -5.24
CA GLY A 90 -10.47 0.40 -4.32
C GLY A 90 -10.75 1.54 -3.35
N LEU A 91 -11.27 2.66 -3.85
CA LEU A 91 -11.62 3.80 -3.02
C LEU A 91 -12.78 3.50 -2.08
N ASN A 92 -13.77 2.74 -2.55
CA ASN A 92 -14.93 2.37 -1.73
C ASN A 92 -14.57 1.47 -0.55
N VAL A 93 -13.50 0.68 -0.65
CA VAL A 93 -13.07 -0.16 0.48
C VAL A 93 -12.15 0.59 1.45
N GLY A 94 -11.94 1.90 1.22
CA GLY A 94 -11.22 2.74 2.16
C GLY A 94 -9.78 3.03 1.81
N ALA A 95 -9.35 2.79 0.57
CA ALA A 95 -8.03 3.19 0.11
C ALA A 95 -7.94 4.71 -0.02
N ASP A 96 -6.77 5.26 0.24
CA ASP A 96 -6.53 6.70 0.19
C ASP A 96 -6.00 7.17 -1.15
N ASP A 97 -5.42 6.28 -1.93
CA ASP A 97 -4.85 6.60 -3.23
C ASP A 97 -4.75 5.34 -4.09
N TYR A 98 -4.38 5.53 -5.33
CA TYR A 98 -4.43 4.50 -6.35
C TYR A 98 -3.31 4.73 -7.37
N VAL A 99 -2.56 3.69 -7.70
CA VAL A 99 -1.48 3.75 -8.69
C VAL A 99 -1.63 2.60 -9.67
N THR A 100 -1.54 2.91 -10.96
CA THR A 100 -1.69 1.92 -12.04
C THR A 100 -0.33 1.34 -12.42
N LYS A 101 -0.28 0.03 -12.59
CA LYS A 101 0.89 -0.66 -13.17
C LYS A 101 0.84 -0.58 -14.70
N PRO A 102 1.95 -0.45 -15.38
CA PRO A 102 3.28 -0.19 -14.84
C PRO A 102 3.35 1.21 -14.24
N PHE A 103 3.88 1.31 -13.03
CA PHE A 103 3.92 2.59 -12.33
C PHE A 103 5.20 3.36 -12.66
N ASN A 104 5.10 4.68 -12.57
CA ASN A 104 6.26 5.56 -12.63
C ASN A 104 6.84 5.65 -11.22
N PRO A 105 8.13 5.27 -11.01
CA PRO A 105 8.71 5.29 -9.66
C PRO A 105 8.65 6.67 -8.99
N LEU A 106 8.86 7.73 -9.75
CA LEU A 106 8.81 9.09 -9.21
C LEU A 106 7.40 9.46 -8.76
N GLU A 107 6.39 9.04 -9.52
CA GLU A 107 5.00 9.25 -9.15
C GLU A 107 4.66 8.48 -7.87
N LEU A 108 5.08 7.23 -7.78
CA LEU A 108 4.82 6.42 -6.59
C LEU A 108 5.44 7.06 -5.34
N VAL A 109 6.69 7.47 -5.43
CA VAL A 109 7.38 8.15 -4.32
C VAL A 109 6.64 9.43 -3.92
N ALA A 110 6.20 10.22 -4.89
CA ALA A 110 5.46 11.46 -4.63
C ALA A 110 4.15 11.18 -3.90
N ARG A 111 3.42 10.13 -4.30
CA ARG A 111 2.15 9.76 -3.65
C ARG A 111 2.38 9.25 -2.24
N VAL A 112 3.43 8.48 -2.01
CA VAL A 112 3.79 8.03 -0.67
C VAL A 112 4.06 9.22 0.25
N LYS A 113 4.87 10.17 -0.20
CA LYS A 113 5.17 11.37 0.57
C LYS A 113 3.91 12.19 0.86
N SER A 114 3.04 12.33 -0.13
CA SER A 114 1.78 13.07 0.01
C SER A 114 0.87 12.43 1.05
N GLN A 115 0.70 11.10 0.99
CA GLN A 115 -0.16 10.40 1.93
C GLN A 115 0.40 10.44 3.35
N LEU A 116 1.70 10.31 3.53
CA LEU A 116 2.32 10.41 4.85
C LEU A 116 2.12 11.80 5.46
N ARG A 117 2.25 12.87 4.65
CA ARG A 117 2.00 14.23 5.12
C ARG A 117 0.56 14.43 5.56
N ARG A 118 -0.39 13.95 4.76
CA ARG A 118 -1.81 14.08 5.06
C ARG A 118 -2.18 13.34 6.33
N TYR A 119 -1.67 12.12 6.47
CA TYR A 119 -1.92 11.29 7.64
C TYR A 119 -1.43 11.99 8.92
N THR A 120 -0.22 12.53 8.89
CA THR A 120 0.36 13.23 10.03
C THR A 120 -0.41 14.52 10.36
N ARG A 121 -0.75 15.32 9.33
CA ARG A 121 -1.43 16.62 9.53
C ARG A 121 -2.86 16.49 10.00
N LEU A 122 -3.55 15.42 9.62
CA LEU A 122 -4.98 15.26 9.91
C LEU A 122 -5.24 14.51 11.21
N GLY A 123 -4.27 14.48 12.09
CA GLY A 123 -4.51 14.05 13.45
C GLY A 123 -4.21 12.59 13.74
N ALA A 124 -3.52 11.93 12.85
CA ALA A 124 -3.08 10.57 13.09
C ALA A 124 -1.80 10.51 13.91
N ALA A 125 -1.13 11.62 14.05
CA ALA A 125 0.11 11.71 14.81
C ALA A 125 -0.16 11.72 16.31
#